data_10e834131027da57736200d3de6fb3b7
#
_entry.id   10e834131027da57736200d3de6fb3b7
#
_cell.length_a   1.000
_cell.length_b   1.000
_cell.length_c   1.000
_cell.angle_alpha   90.00
_cell.angle_beta   90.00
_cell.angle_gamma   90.00
#
_symmetry.space_group_name_H-M   'P 1'
#
loop_
_entity.id
_entity.type
_entity.pdbx_description
1 polymer ?
#
loop_
_entity_poly.entity_id
_entity_poly.type
_entity_poly.pdbx_seq_one_letter_code
_entity_poly.pdbx_strand_id
1 'polypeptide(L)'
;MPTKCVLDTNVILSAVLSYSGYPAKIFDAVADKSIKIYISEEIVSEYKDVLSREYFKISKDKVGRTINIIRKLGIMIVHEISDFPMKDESDRIFFDAAQSAETWLVTGNVKHYPKKDFIITPAGFCRNFNI
;
A
#
# COMPACT_ATOMS: atom_id res chain seq x y z
N MET A 1 -3.46 -20.18 -2.27
CA MET A 1 -2.75 -19.01 -2.82
C MET A 1 -3.00 -17.81 -1.93
N PRO A 2 -1.97 -17.12 -1.45
CA PRO A 2 -2.20 -15.91 -0.65
C PRO A 2 -2.79 -14.81 -1.51
N THR A 3 -3.68 -14.02 -0.91
CA THR A 3 -4.20 -12.82 -1.52
C THR A 3 -3.07 -11.81 -1.72
N LYS A 4 -3.10 -11.10 -2.83
CA LYS A 4 -2.07 -10.12 -3.18
C LYS A 4 -2.73 -8.77 -3.42
N CYS A 5 -1.98 -7.71 -3.12
CA CYS A 5 -2.47 -6.35 -3.32
C CYS A 5 -1.32 -5.35 -3.42
N VAL A 6 -1.67 -4.15 -3.83
CA VAL A 6 -0.82 -2.97 -3.71
C VAL A 6 -1.43 -2.09 -2.62
N LEU A 7 -0.62 -1.59 -1.70
CA LEU A 7 -1.08 -0.70 -0.65
C LEU A 7 -0.68 0.74 -0.97
N ASP A 8 -1.67 1.63 -1.01
CA ASP A 8 -1.41 3.07 -1.10
C ASP A 8 -0.68 3.53 0.17
N THR A 9 0.10 4.57 0.07
CA THR A 9 0.89 5.10 1.19
C THR A 9 0.03 5.41 2.41
N ASN A 10 -1.19 5.92 2.22
CA ASN A 10 -2.07 6.24 3.36
C ASN A 10 -2.41 5.02 4.20
N VAL A 11 -2.46 3.83 3.60
CA VAL A 11 -2.73 2.59 4.35
C VAL A 11 -1.53 2.24 5.24
N ILE A 12 -0.32 2.34 4.70
CA ILE A 12 0.92 2.09 5.48
C ILE A 12 1.03 3.11 6.62
N LEU A 13 0.82 4.38 6.30
CA LEU A 13 0.89 5.44 7.30
C LEU A 13 -0.10 5.22 8.45
N SER A 14 -1.36 4.91 8.11
CA SER A 14 -2.38 4.66 9.11
C SER A 14 -2.05 3.45 9.98
N ALA A 15 -1.50 2.39 9.37
CA ALA A 15 -1.08 1.20 10.11
C ALA A 15 0.03 1.51 11.12
N VAL A 16 0.97 2.38 10.75
CA VAL A 16 2.08 2.78 11.64
C VAL A 16 1.59 3.69 12.76
N LEU A 17 0.65 4.58 12.47
CA LEU A 17 0.16 5.56 13.45
C LEU A 17 -0.86 5.00 14.43
N SER A 18 -1.53 3.90 14.09
CA SER A 18 -2.57 3.31 14.95
C SER A 18 -2.52 1.80 14.91
N TYR A 19 -2.44 1.17 16.09
CA TYR A 19 -2.44 -0.29 16.22
C TYR A 19 -3.81 -0.91 16.02
N SER A 20 -4.86 -0.12 16.08
CA SER A 20 -6.24 -0.58 15.87
C SER A 20 -6.73 -0.10 14.50
N GLY A 21 -7.68 -0.81 13.94
CA GLY A 21 -8.27 -0.45 12.67
C GLY A 21 -7.82 -1.35 11.53
N TYR A 22 -8.47 -1.16 10.40
CA TYR A 22 -8.27 -2.03 9.25
C TYR A 22 -6.87 -1.93 8.62
N PRO A 23 -6.26 -0.74 8.50
CA PRO A 23 -4.89 -0.67 7.97
C PRO A 23 -3.89 -1.47 8.79
N ALA A 24 -3.98 -1.42 10.12
CA ALA A 24 -3.09 -2.20 10.98
C ALA A 24 -3.32 -3.70 10.80
N LYS A 25 -4.57 -4.15 10.66
CA LYS A 25 -4.89 -5.56 10.41
C LYS A 25 -4.27 -6.03 9.09
N ILE A 26 -4.34 -5.21 8.06
CA ILE A 26 -3.74 -5.53 6.75
C ILE A 26 -2.22 -5.64 6.88
N PHE A 27 -1.59 -4.68 7.55
CA PHE A 27 -0.14 -4.72 7.71
C PHE A 27 0.31 -5.93 8.54
N ASP A 28 -0.43 -6.27 9.59
CA ASP A 28 -0.17 -7.48 10.38
C ASP A 28 -0.26 -8.74 9.51
N ALA A 29 -1.24 -8.80 8.61
CA ALA A 29 -1.39 -9.92 7.68
C ALA A 29 -0.23 -9.99 6.68
N VAL A 30 0.34 -8.84 6.28
CA VAL A 30 1.56 -8.81 5.47
C VAL A 30 2.73 -9.38 6.28
N ALA A 31 2.89 -8.93 7.51
CA ALA A 31 4.00 -9.33 8.38
C ALA A 31 3.94 -10.83 8.71
N ASP A 32 2.75 -11.40 8.87
CA ASP A 32 2.60 -12.84 9.14
C ASP A 32 2.51 -13.69 7.87
N LYS A 33 2.65 -13.06 6.71
CA LYS A 33 2.66 -13.70 5.38
C LYS A 33 1.30 -14.26 4.93
N SER A 34 0.20 -13.87 5.57
CA SER A 34 -1.14 -14.25 5.16
C SER A 34 -1.53 -13.60 3.84
N ILE A 35 -1.06 -12.38 3.61
CA ILE A 35 -1.21 -11.70 2.33
C ILE A 35 0.15 -11.23 1.83
N LYS A 36 0.24 -10.98 0.53
CA LYS A 36 1.47 -10.46 -0.08
C LYS A 36 1.19 -9.12 -0.74
N ILE A 37 2.20 -8.25 -0.73
CA ILE A 37 2.09 -6.95 -1.40
C ILE A 37 3.08 -6.87 -2.55
N TYR A 38 2.66 -6.19 -3.61
CA TYR A 38 3.56 -5.80 -4.68
C TYR A 38 4.17 -4.45 -4.35
N ILE A 39 5.45 -4.31 -4.65
CA ILE A 39 6.19 -3.06 -4.47
C ILE A 39 7.03 -2.77 -5.71
N SER A 40 7.42 -1.51 -5.84
CA SER A 40 8.44 -1.08 -6.79
C SER A 40 9.39 -0.16 -6.04
N GLU A 41 10.52 0.19 -6.64
CA GLU A 41 11.44 1.14 -6.01
C GLU A 41 10.75 2.49 -5.76
N GLU A 42 9.93 2.94 -6.69
CA GLU A 42 9.18 4.20 -6.55
C GLU A 42 8.18 4.13 -5.41
N ILE A 43 7.46 3.01 -5.27
CA ILE A 43 6.49 2.81 -4.19
C ILE A 43 7.19 2.82 -2.83
N VAL A 44 8.29 2.09 -2.69
CA VAL A 44 9.03 2.04 -1.42
C VAL A 44 9.60 3.40 -1.08
N SER A 45 10.12 4.13 -2.07
CA SER A 45 10.62 5.48 -1.88
C SER A 45 9.53 6.42 -1.38
N GLU A 46 8.32 6.31 -1.94
CA GLU A 46 7.17 7.11 -1.50
C GLU A 46 6.78 6.76 -0.05
N TYR A 47 6.72 5.48 0.30
CA TYR A 47 6.45 5.07 1.68
C TYR A 47 7.47 5.69 2.64
N LYS A 48 8.75 5.56 2.32
CA LYS A 48 9.83 6.06 3.18
C LYS A 48 9.76 7.59 3.33
N ASP A 49 9.53 8.29 2.22
CA ASP A 49 9.41 9.75 2.23
C ASP A 49 8.28 10.20 3.16
N VAL A 50 7.10 9.63 2.99
CA VAL A 50 5.93 10.04 3.80
C VAL A 50 6.12 9.66 5.26
N LEU A 51 6.57 8.44 5.56
CA LEU A 51 6.78 7.99 6.94
C LEU A 51 7.87 8.79 7.66
N SER A 52 8.80 9.35 6.91
CA SER A 52 9.91 10.13 7.47
C SER A 52 9.56 11.60 7.70
N ARG A 53 8.37 12.05 7.31
CA ARG A 53 7.97 13.44 7.52
C ARG A 53 7.87 13.76 9.00
N GLU A 54 8.48 14.85 9.40
CA GLU A 54 8.55 15.29 10.79
C GLU A 54 7.17 15.50 11.41
N TYR A 55 6.22 15.90 10.61
CA TYR A 55 4.83 16.09 11.02
C TYR A 55 4.25 14.87 11.74
N PHE A 56 4.58 13.65 11.29
CA PHE A 56 4.00 12.43 11.84
C PHE A 56 4.72 11.92 13.08
N LYS A 57 5.91 12.46 13.38
CA LYS A 57 6.68 12.11 14.58
C LYS A 57 6.94 10.62 14.78
N ILE A 58 7.12 9.90 13.68
CA ILE A 58 7.47 8.48 13.72
C ILE A 58 8.98 8.37 13.88
N SER A 59 9.44 7.56 14.83
CA SER A 59 10.87 7.41 15.07
C SER A 59 11.59 6.82 13.86
N LYS A 60 12.85 7.17 13.67
CA LYS A 60 13.67 6.62 12.58
C LYS A 60 13.76 5.10 12.66
N ASP A 61 13.84 4.55 13.87
CA ASP A 61 13.85 3.10 14.08
C ASP A 61 12.58 2.45 13.58
N LYS A 62 11.42 3.04 13.88
CA LYS A 62 10.13 2.50 13.45
C LYS A 62 9.97 2.59 11.93
N VAL A 63 10.38 3.71 11.33
CA VAL A 63 10.38 3.86 9.88
C VAL A 63 11.27 2.78 9.25
N GLY A 64 12.48 2.62 9.76
CA GLY A 64 13.42 1.62 9.24
C GLY A 64 12.89 0.19 9.33
N ARG A 65 12.31 -0.18 10.48
CA ARG A 65 11.73 -1.50 10.65
C ARG A 65 10.57 -1.76 9.69
N THR A 66 9.70 -0.76 9.52
CA THR A 66 8.55 -0.86 8.62
C THR A 66 9.01 -1.05 7.18
N ILE A 67 9.95 -0.23 6.73
CA ILE A 67 10.48 -0.33 5.36
C ILE A 67 11.21 -1.67 5.15
N ASN A 68 11.95 -2.14 6.15
CA ASN A 68 12.63 -3.43 6.05
C ASN A 68 11.65 -4.60 5.90
N ILE A 69 10.55 -4.60 6.64
CA ILE A 69 9.50 -5.61 6.50
C ILE A 69 8.93 -5.58 5.08
N ILE A 70 8.62 -4.38 4.58
CA ILE A 70 8.05 -4.19 3.24
C ILE A 70 9.01 -4.71 2.18
N ARG A 71 10.30 -4.34 2.25
CA ARG A 71 11.30 -4.81 1.29
C ARG A 71 11.50 -6.31 1.35
N LYS A 72 11.53 -6.88 2.55
CA LYS A 72 11.79 -8.31 2.74
C LYS A 72 10.63 -9.17 2.22
N LEU A 73 9.40 -8.74 2.48
CA LEU A 73 8.22 -9.54 2.19
C LEU A 73 7.49 -9.13 0.91
N GLY A 74 7.76 -7.94 0.39
CA GLY A 74 7.13 -7.45 -0.83
C GLY A 74 7.65 -8.14 -2.08
N ILE A 75 6.77 -8.26 -3.07
CA ILE A 75 7.11 -8.78 -4.39
C ILE A 75 7.49 -7.58 -5.26
N MET A 76 8.77 -7.51 -5.62
CA MET A 76 9.26 -6.42 -6.46
C MET A 76 8.77 -6.58 -7.89
N ILE A 77 8.17 -5.53 -8.43
CA ILE A 77 7.73 -5.51 -9.83
C ILE A 77 8.29 -4.29 -10.55
N VAL A 78 8.38 -4.43 -11.86
CA VAL A 78 8.65 -3.32 -12.78
C VAL A 78 7.46 -3.25 -13.73
N HIS A 79 6.92 -2.06 -13.93
CA HIS A 79 5.76 -1.89 -14.79
C HIS A 79 5.92 -0.64 -15.64
N GLU A 80 5.20 -0.61 -16.76
CA GLU A 80 5.18 0.56 -17.62
C GLU A 80 4.34 1.66 -16.99
N ILE A 81 4.70 2.90 -17.30
CA ILE A 81 3.96 4.08 -16.88
C ILE A 81 2.79 4.25 -17.84
N SER A 82 1.56 4.21 -17.32
CA SER A 82 0.36 4.42 -18.13
C SER A 82 0.14 5.91 -18.42
N ASP A 83 -0.67 6.19 -19.43
CA ASP A 83 -1.15 7.54 -19.72
C ASP A 83 -2.59 7.74 -19.25
N PHE A 84 -3.10 6.85 -18.40
CA PHE A 84 -4.46 6.93 -17.89
C PHE A 84 -4.67 8.24 -17.14
N PRO A 85 -5.79 8.95 -17.35
CA PRO A 85 -6.03 10.20 -16.64
C PRO A 85 -6.12 10.03 -15.13
N MET A 86 -5.26 10.72 -14.40
CA MET A 86 -5.22 10.69 -12.94
C MET A 86 -5.56 12.08 -12.39
N LYS A 87 -6.30 12.10 -11.28
CA LYS A 87 -6.55 13.35 -10.55
C LYS A 87 -5.27 13.88 -9.89
N ASP A 88 -4.44 12.96 -9.40
CA ASP A 88 -3.16 13.27 -8.77
C ASP A 88 -2.09 12.35 -9.36
N GLU A 89 -1.08 12.93 -9.99
CA GLU A 89 0.00 12.17 -10.60
C GLU A 89 0.80 11.34 -9.59
N SER A 90 0.87 11.77 -8.34
CA SER A 90 1.58 11.02 -7.31
C SER A 90 0.94 9.65 -7.03
N ASP A 91 -0.33 9.46 -7.38
CA ASP A 91 -1.05 8.19 -7.20
C ASP A 91 -0.81 7.21 -8.34
N ARG A 92 -0.26 7.67 -9.46
CA ARG A 92 -0.06 6.84 -10.65
C ARG A 92 0.77 5.60 -10.37
N ILE A 93 1.80 5.70 -9.56
CA ILE A 93 2.69 4.57 -9.28
C ILE A 93 1.92 3.39 -8.64
N PHE A 94 0.94 3.67 -7.80
CA PHE A 94 0.11 2.63 -7.16
C PHE A 94 -0.91 2.06 -8.14
N PHE A 95 -1.55 2.95 -8.89
CA PHE A 95 -2.54 2.55 -9.90
C PHE A 95 -1.90 1.64 -10.95
N ASP A 96 -0.77 2.07 -11.50
CA ASP A 96 -0.07 1.33 -12.55
C ASP A 96 0.43 -0.02 -12.04
N ALA A 97 0.95 -0.06 -10.80
CA ALA A 97 1.42 -1.30 -10.20
C ALA A 97 0.27 -2.31 -10.05
N ALA A 98 -0.87 -1.87 -9.53
CA ALA A 98 -2.01 -2.75 -9.33
C ALA A 98 -2.60 -3.22 -10.66
N GLN A 99 -2.71 -2.34 -11.63
CA GLN A 99 -3.23 -2.69 -12.95
C GLN A 99 -2.30 -3.67 -13.66
N SER A 100 -1.00 -3.42 -13.62
CA SER A 100 0.00 -4.28 -14.25
C SER A 100 0.05 -5.67 -13.62
N ALA A 101 -0.04 -5.74 -12.29
CA ALA A 101 -0.02 -7.01 -11.57
C ALA A 101 -1.39 -7.70 -11.53
N GLU A 102 -2.42 -7.06 -12.08
CA GLU A 102 -3.80 -7.58 -12.06
C GLU A 102 -4.24 -7.94 -10.63
N THR A 103 -4.08 -7.00 -9.72
CA THR A 103 -4.34 -7.21 -8.30
C THR A 103 -5.10 -6.03 -7.70
N TRP A 104 -5.47 -6.16 -6.43
CA TRP A 104 -6.18 -5.11 -5.69
C TRP A 104 -5.29 -3.93 -5.40
N LEU A 105 -5.86 -2.74 -5.46
CA LEU A 105 -5.27 -1.53 -4.91
C LEU A 105 -6.08 -1.13 -3.67
N VAL A 106 -5.44 -1.19 -2.52
CA VAL A 106 -6.08 -0.83 -1.23
C VAL A 106 -5.72 0.61 -0.90
N THR A 107 -6.72 1.45 -0.75
CA THR A 107 -6.52 2.88 -0.48
C THR A 107 -7.64 3.43 0.39
N GLY A 108 -7.30 4.34 1.30
CA GLY A 108 -8.28 5.11 2.05
C GLY A 108 -8.97 6.20 1.23
N ASN A 109 -8.45 6.50 0.04
CA ASN A 109 -8.90 7.60 -0.81
C ASN A 109 -9.38 7.10 -2.18
N VAL A 110 -10.33 6.18 -2.18
CA VAL A 110 -10.85 5.57 -3.42
C VAL A 110 -11.28 6.63 -4.44
N LYS A 111 -11.84 7.75 -3.98
CA LYS A 111 -12.33 8.82 -4.85
C LYS A 111 -11.23 9.56 -5.60
N HIS A 112 -9.98 9.46 -5.16
CA HIS A 112 -8.83 10.08 -5.83
C HIS A 112 -8.37 9.28 -7.05
N TYR A 113 -8.83 8.05 -7.18
CA TYR A 113 -8.45 7.14 -8.27
C TYR A 113 -9.54 7.06 -9.33
N PRO A 114 -9.19 6.66 -10.55
CA PRO A 114 -10.19 6.30 -11.55
C PRO A 114 -11.11 5.20 -11.02
N LYS A 115 -12.37 5.18 -11.45
CA LYS A 115 -13.31 4.15 -11.03
C LYS A 115 -12.94 2.81 -11.66
N LYS A 116 -12.46 1.89 -10.84
CA LYS A 116 -12.08 0.53 -11.25
C LYS A 116 -12.48 -0.45 -10.16
N ASP A 117 -12.87 -1.65 -10.56
CA ASP A 117 -13.33 -2.69 -9.65
C ASP A 117 -12.24 -3.18 -8.71
N PHE A 118 -10.97 -3.03 -9.10
CA PHE A 118 -9.85 -3.50 -8.28
C PHE A 118 -9.41 -2.51 -7.19
N ILE A 119 -10.06 -1.35 -7.10
CA ILE A 119 -9.71 -0.34 -6.08
C ILE A 119 -10.70 -0.45 -4.92
N ILE A 120 -10.16 -0.65 -3.71
CA ILE A 120 -10.96 -1.02 -2.55
C ILE A 120 -10.44 -0.32 -1.30
N THR A 121 -11.35 -0.04 -0.35
CA THR A 121 -10.98 0.53 0.95
C THR A 121 -10.36 -0.54 1.85
N PRO A 122 -9.56 -0.14 2.87
CA PRO A 122 -9.05 -1.11 3.85
C PRO A 122 -10.16 -1.93 4.51
N ALA A 123 -11.26 -1.29 4.91
CA ALA A 123 -12.40 -2.00 5.51
C ALA A 123 -13.01 -3.02 4.55
N GLY A 124 -13.21 -2.63 3.29
CA GLY A 124 -13.75 -3.53 2.27
C GLY A 124 -12.83 -4.70 2.00
N PHE A 125 -11.53 -4.45 1.94
CA PHE A 125 -10.53 -5.50 1.72
C PHE A 125 -10.53 -6.50 2.87
N CYS A 126 -10.54 -6.04 4.12
CA CYS A 126 -10.59 -6.92 5.28
C CYS A 126 -11.85 -7.78 5.28
N ARG A 127 -13.00 -7.18 4.98
CA ARG A 127 -14.26 -7.94 4.92
C ARG A 127 -14.25 -9.00 3.83
N ASN A 128 -13.73 -8.66 2.65
CA ASN A 128 -13.70 -9.60 1.52
C ASN A 128 -12.80 -10.81 1.76
N PHE A 129 -11.74 -10.64 2.52
CA PHE A 129 -10.71 -11.67 2.71
C PHE A 129 -10.57 -12.15 4.14
N ASN A 130 -11.53 -11.82 5.01
CA ASN A 130 -11.57 -12.28 6.40
C ASN A 130 -10.29 -11.94 7.19
N ILE A 131 -9.87 -10.72 7.04
CA ILE A 131 -8.67 -10.24 7.73
C ILE A 131 -9.03 -9.54 9.03
#